data_e9ee6bbb72bcc6eb44ae7f09401e5b72
#
_entry.id   e9ee6bbb72bcc6eb44ae7f09401e5b72
#
_cell.length_a   1.000
_cell.length_b   1.000
_cell.length_c   1.000
_cell.angle_alpha   90.00
_cell.angle_beta   90.00
_cell.angle_gamma   90.00
#
_symmetry.space_group_name_H-M   'P 1'
#
loop_
_entity.id
_entity.type
_entity.pdbx_description
1 polymer ?
#
loop_
_entity_poly.entity_id
_entity_poly.type
_entity_poly.pdbx_seq_one_letter_code
_entity_poly.pdbx_strand_id
1 'polypeptide(L)'
;MTRLSVTTPFGRRSLTLAHVASQVVAKARPPEKAVHKWNIFRAICTAKNALGVPERALAVLDALLSFHPETVLTGEGLIVFPSNHQLSLRAHGMPMATLRRHLAALVDAGLIVRRDSPNGKRYARKGRAGEIEFAFGFDLAPLVVRAEEFEALAAEVAAEARALRLVRERITICRRDIAKMIATGIEEGVPTQAGGQGPADWAEIHQLYRGIMIRIPRIATRQALEPTADELS
;
A
#
# COMPACT_ATOMS: atom_id res chain seq x y z
N MET A 1 10.78 30.32 -23.93
CA MET A 1 11.05 28.93 -24.37
C MET A 1 11.77 28.20 -23.24
N THR A 2 11.04 27.51 -22.40
CA THR A 2 11.61 26.77 -21.26
C THR A 2 12.23 25.48 -21.78
N ARG A 3 13.56 25.39 -21.78
CA ARG A 3 14.26 24.15 -22.14
C ARG A 3 13.85 23.02 -21.17
N LEU A 4 13.21 22.01 -21.72
CA LEU A 4 13.02 20.73 -21.05
C LEU A 4 14.40 20.12 -20.79
N SER A 5 14.94 20.33 -19.60
CA SER A 5 16.11 19.58 -19.16
C SER A 5 15.64 18.17 -18.81
N VAL A 6 15.81 17.25 -19.75
CA VAL A 6 15.72 15.82 -19.49
C VAL A 6 16.85 15.49 -18.51
N THR A 7 16.53 15.38 -17.22
CA THR A 7 17.52 15.00 -16.22
C THR A 7 17.71 13.49 -16.29
N THR A 8 18.87 13.06 -16.78
CA THR A 8 19.30 11.67 -16.63
C THR A 8 19.55 11.40 -15.15
N PRO A 9 19.05 10.27 -14.59
CA PRO A 9 19.39 9.92 -13.22
C PRO A 9 20.90 9.76 -13.10
N PHE A 10 21.52 10.42 -12.11
CA PHE A 10 22.93 10.19 -11.78
C PHE A 10 23.10 8.74 -11.34
N GLY A 11 23.70 7.92 -12.18
CA GLY A 11 23.87 6.48 -12.02
C GLY A 11 23.54 5.74 -13.32
N ARG A 12 24.00 4.49 -13.44
CA ARG A 12 23.89 3.63 -14.64
C ARG A 12 22.45 3.19 -15.01
N ARG A 13 21.39 3.81 -14.48
CA ARG A 13 20.02 3.48 -14.82
C ARG A 13 19.58 4.24 -16.07
N SER A 14 19.04 3.50 -17.05
CA SER A 14 18.41 4.09 -18.24
C SER A 14 17.12 4.82 -17.84
N LEU A 15 16.89 5.97 -18.49
CA LEU A 15 15.62 6.69 -18.41
C LEU A 15 14.52 5.81 -19.02
N THR A 16 13.44 5.58 -18.29
CA THR A 16 12.27 4.85 -18.80
C THR A 16 11.17 5.82 -19.19
N LEU A 17 10.27 5.41 -20.10
CA LEU A 17 9.09 6.20 -20.46
C LEU A 17 8.20 6.50 -19.25
N ALA A 18 8.14 5.59 -18.28
CA ALA A 18 7.43 5.79 -17.01
C ALA A 18 7.99 6.96 -16.20
N HIS A 19 9.32 7.13 -16.17
CA HIS A 19 9.96 8.28 -15.51
C HIS A 19 9.62 9.60 -16.22
N VAL A 20 9.59 9.60 -17.54
CA VAL A 20 9.18 10.78 -18.33
C VAL A 20 7.70 11.12 -18.06
N ALA A 21 6.83 10.12 -18.08
CA ALA A 21 5.41 10.30 -17.76
C ALA A 21 5.20 10.87 -16.36
N SER A 22 5.90 10.35 -15.34
CA SER A 22 5.85 10.89 -13.97
C SER A 22 6.30 12.36 -13.89
N GLN A 23 7.29 12.76 -14.68
CA GLN A 23 7.74 14.17 -14.76
C GLN A 23 6.69 15.07 -15.41
N VAL A 24 6.02 14.58 -16.46
CA VAL A 24 4.93 15.32 -17.14
C VAL A 24 3.75 15.47 -16.18
N VAL A 25 3.35 14.39 -15.52
CA VAL A 25 2.28 14.39 -14.52
C VAL A 25 2.58 15.37 -13.37
N ALA A 26 3.80 15.36 -12.84
CA ALA A 26 4.21 16.31 -11.79
C ALA A 26 4.12 17.78 -12.23
N LYS A 27 4.32 18.07 -13.53
CA LYS A 27 4.17 19.43 -14.10
C LYS A 27 2.72 19.82 -14.37
N ALA A 28 1.84 18.85 -14.65
CA ALA A 28 0.42 19.08 -14.94
C ALA A 28 -0.44 19.32 -13.68
N ARG A 29 0.18 19.53 -12.53
CA ARG A 29 -0.50 19.72 -11.26
C ARG A 29 -1.42 20.96 -11.28
N PRO A 30 -2.71 20.82 -10.91
CA PRO A 30 -3.57 21.95 -10.66
C PRO A 30 -3.01 22.81 -9.49
N PRO A 31 -2.84 24.12 -9.63
CA PRO A 31 -2.21 24.96 -8.62
C PRO A 31 -2.98 25.00 -7.29
N GLU A 32 -4.28 24.81 -7.34
CA GLU A 32 -5.18 24.87 -6.17
C GLU A 32 -5.32 23.53 -5.42
N LYS A 33 -4.81 22.40 -5.98
CA LYS A 33 -4.93 21.09 -5.33
C LYS A 33 -4.04 21.03 -4.11
N ALA A 34 -4.68 20.82 -2.94
CA ALA A 34 -4.04 20.73 -1.64
C ALA A 34 -4.32 19.37 -1.01
N VAL A 35 -3.32 18.73 -0.42
CA VAL A 35 -3.42 17.39 0.15
C VAL A 35 -2.69 17.31 1.47
N HIS A 36 -3.32 16.72 2.48
CA HIS A 36 -2.66 16.49 3.77
C HIS A 36 -1.64 15.35 3.66
N LYS A 37 -0.34 15.65 3.80
CA LYS A 37 0.77 14.72 3.52
C LYS A 37 0.67 13.38 4.27
N TRP A 38 0.23 13.39 5.53
CA TRP A 38 0.11 12.18 6.33
C TRP A 38 -1.12 11.34 5.99
N ASN A 39 -2.20 11.96 5.47
CA ASN A 39 -3.35 11.21 4.98
C ASN A 39 -2.98 10.43 3.73
N ILE A 40 -2.32 11.08 2.78
CA ILE A 40 -1.81 10.43 1.58
C ILE A 40 -0.77 9.37 1.90
N PHE A 41 0.13 9.64 2.83
CA PHE A 41 1.08 8.64 3.30
C PHE A 41 0.38 7.38 3.84
N ARG A 42 -0.65 7.54 4.68
CA ARG A 42 -1.44 6.41 5.18
C ARG A 42 -2.15 5.65 4.06
N ALA A 43 -2.71 6.35 3.09
CA ALA A 43 -3.32 5.71 1.91
C ALA A 43 -2.30 4.87 1.13
N ILE A 44 -1.11 5.43 0.86
CA ILE A 44 0.00 4.71 0.21
C ILE A 44 0.43 3.49 1.04
N CYS A 45 0.55 3.62 2.37
CA CYS A 45 0.88 2.49 3.25
C CYS A 45 -0.15 1.36 3.15
N THR A 46 -1.44 1.70 3.10
CA THR A 46 -2.53 0.72 2.92
C THR A 46 -2.46 0.06 1.56
N ALA A 47 -2.22 0.84 0.50
CA ALA A 47 -2.18 0.38 -0.88
C ALA A 47 -0.79 -0.13 -1.33
N LYS A 48 0.20 -0.26 -0.43
CA LYS A 48 1.60 -0.55 -0.76
C LYS A 48 1.80 -1.73 -1.71
N ASN A 49 1.04 -2.82 -1.51
CA ASN A 49 1.14 -4.02 -2.33
C ASN A 49 0.60 -3.78 -3.75
N ALA A 50 -0.53 -3.09 -3.88
CA ALA A 50 -1.11 -2.72 -5.17
C ALA A 50 -0.20 -1.75 -5.94
N LEU A 51 0.50 -0.87 -5.23
CA LEU A 51 1.47 0.08 -5.80
C LEU A 51 2.85 -0.55 -6.07
N GLY A 52 3.09 -1.80 -5.67
CA GLY A 52 4.39 -2.47 -5.81
C GLY A 52 5.50 -1.81 -4.97
N VAL A 53 5.16 -1.13 -3.88
CA VAL A 53 6.11 -0.40 -3.04
C VAL A 53 6.61 -1.28 -1.90
N PRO A 54 7.93 -1.54 -1.79
CA PRO A 54 8.48 -2.29 -0.68
C PRO A 54 8.28 -1.56 0.66
N GLU A 55 7.98 -2.31 1.72
CA GLU A 55 7.68 -1.75 3.04
C GLU A 55 8.76 -0.79 3.56
N ARG A 56 10.04 -1.17 3.40
CA ARG A 56 11.16 -0.30 3.78
C ARG A 56 11.28 0.99 2.96
N ALA A 57 10.71 1.03 1.76
CA ALA A 57 10.67 2.26 0.97
C ALA A 57 9.69 3.29 1.58
N LEU A 58 8.66 2.83 2.31
CA LEU A 58 7.75 3.71 3.04
C LEU A 58 8.47 4.50 4.14
N ALA A 59 9.44 3.89 4.84
CA ALA A 59 10.26 4.61 5.82
C ALA A 59 11.10 5.74 5.16
N VAL A 60 11.53 5.54 3.92
CA VAL A 60 12.22 6.59 3.15
C VAL A 60 11.25 7.66 2.68
N LEU A 61 10.03 7.30 2.30
CA LEU A 61 8.98 8.26 1.93
C LEU A 61 8.57 9.11 3.14
N ASP A 62 8.36 8.49 4.30
CA ASP A 62 8.10 9.17 5.57
C ASP A 62 9.19 10.19 5.90
N ALA A 63 10.46 9.76 5.82
CA ALA A 63 11.61 10.65 6.00
C ALA A 63 11.59 11.81 5.01
N LEU A 64 11.29 11.60 3.73
CA LEU A 64 11.17 12.66 2.73
C LEU A 64 10.05 13.65 3.07
N LEU A 65 8.86 13.15 3.44
CA LEU A 65 7.72 13.98 3.86
C LEU A 65 8.03 14.82 5.10
N SER A 66 8.87 14.30 6.01
CA SER A 66 9.27 15.02 7.23
C SER A 66 10.21 16.21 6.94
N PHE A 67 10.84 16.28 5.76
CA PHE A 67 11.65 17.43 5.34
C PHE A 67 10.81 18.57 4.75
N HIS A 68 9.58 18.30 4.34
CA HIS A 68 8.66 19.36 3.94
C HIS A 68 8.04 19.97 5.20
N PRO A 69 8.19 21.29 5.46
CA PRO A 69 7.78 21.89 6.72
C PRO A 69 6.27 21.85 6.91
N GLU A 70 5.52 22.14 5.83
CA GLU A 70 4.07 22.23 5.88
C GLU A 70 3.41 20.84 5.94
N THR A 71 2.28 20.76 6.66
CA THR A 71 1.47 19.54 6.73
C THR A 71 0.65 19.33 5.47
N VAL A 72 0.31 20.41 4.79
CA VAL A 72 -0.43 20.42 3.53
C VAL A 72 0.54 20.56 2.37
N LEU A 73 0.49 19.64 1.44
CA LEU A 73 1.20 19.70 0.17
C LEU A 73 0.36 20.50 -0.82
N THR A 74 0.77 21.74 -1.10
CA THR A 74 0.07 22.63 -2.03
C THR A 74 1.04 23.57 -2.71
N GLY A 75 0.61 24.24 -3.77
CA GLY A 75 1.37 25.30 -4.42
C GLY A 75 2.71 24.83 -5.01
N GLU A 76 3.60 25.75 -5.27
CA GLU A 76 4.98 25.50 -5.71
C GLU A 76 5.87 25.18 -4.49
N GLY A 77 7.02 24.53 -4.70
CA GLY A 77 7.97 24.29 -3.61
C GLY A 77 7.85 22.90 -2.95
N LEU A 78 7.24 21.92 -3.63
CA LEU A 78 7.16 20.54 -3.13
C LEU A 78 8.47 19.74 -3.28
N ILE A 79 9.60 20.44 -3.50
CA ILE A 79 10.90 19.81 -3.66
C ILE A 79 11.64 19.83 -2.33
N VAL A 80 11.98 18.64 -1.83
CA VAL A 80 12.83 18.47 -0.66
C VAL A 80 14.24 18.04 -1.09
N PHE A 81 15.26 18.57 -0.40
CA PHE A 81 16.65 18.40 -0.80
C PHE A 81 17.59 17.92 0.33
N PRO A 82 17.16 16.95 1.14
CA PRO A 82 18.00 16.39 2.19
C PRO A 82 19.23 15.70 1.61
N SER A 83 20.33 15.71 2.37
CA SER A 83 21.48 14.85 2.08
C SER A 83 21.13 13.38 2.34
N ASN A 84 21.89 12.45 1.74
CA ASN A 84 21.70 11.03 2.01
C ASN A 84 21.91 10.69 3.50
N HIS A 85 22.82 11.40 4.18
CA HIS A 85 23.09 11.22 5.61
C HIS A 85 21.85 11.61 6.44
N GLN A 86 21.27 12.79 6.18
CA GLN A 86 20.05 13.23 6.86
C GLN A 86 18.86 12.30 6.60
N LEU A 87 18.70 11.82 5.36
CA LEU A 87 17.68 10.81 5.02
C LEU A 87 17.91 9.50 5.76
N SER A 88 19.16 9.02 5.81
CA SER A 88 19.50 7.80 6.55
C SER A 88 19.11 7.91 8.03
N LEU A 89 19.45 9.03 8.67
CA LEU A 89 19.10 9.26 10.07
C LEU A 89 17.58 9.22 10.31
N ARG A 90 16.80 9.93 9.48
CA ARG A 90 15.33 9.95 9.60
C ARG A 90 14.68 8.64 9.16
N ALA A 91 15.33 7.87 8.29
CA ALA A 91 14.91 6.52 7.89
C ALA A 91 15.53 5.43 8.81
N HIS A 92 15.61 5.71 10.11
CA HIS A 92 16.06 4.79 11.16
C HIS A 92 17.47 4.23 10.95
N GLY A 93 18.41 5.06 10.53
CA GLY A 93 19.81 4.64 10.32
C GLY A 93 20.01 3.74 9.10
N MET A 94 19.15 3.82 8.11
CA MET A 94 19.19 2.96 6.92
C MET A 94 20.55 3.07 6.19
N PRO A 95 21.25 1.94 5.90
CA PRO A 95 22.51 1.95 5.16
C PRO A 95 22.40 2.62 3.80
N MET A 96 23.44 3.34 3.36
CA MET A 96 23.43 4.16 2.13
C MET A 96 23.07 3.39 0.86
N ALA A 97 23.53 2.14 0.73
CA ALA A 97 23.19 1.30 -0.43
C ALA A 97 21.70 0.93 -0.44
N THR A 98 21.16 0.61 0.72
CA THR A 98 19.74 0.28 0.92
C THR A 98 18.87 1.52 0.67
N LEU A 99 19.26 2.68 1.21
CA LEU A 99 18.58 3.95 0.99
C LEU A 99 18.46 4.28 -0.52
N ARG A 100 19.57 4.15 -1.27
CA ARG A 100 19.56 4.40 -2.72
C ARG A 100 18.61 3.46 -3.47
N ARG A 101 18.56 2.18 -3.09
CA ARG A 101 17.63 1.20 -3.67
C ARG A 101 16.18 1.56 -3.41
N HIS A 102 15.84 2.00 -2.19
CA HIS A 102 14.46 2.39 -1.85
C HIS A 102 14.06 3.72 -2.45
N LEU A 103 14.98 4.70 -2.55
CA LEU A 103 14.72 5.91 -3.33
C LEU A 103 14.42 5.60 -4.80
N ALA A 104 15.16 4.66 -5.39
CA ALA A 104 14.88 4.20 -6.75
C ALA A 104 13.50 3.54 -6.86
N ALA A 105 13.11 2.68 -5.90
CA ALA A 105 11.79 2.05 -5.88
C ALA A 105 10.65 3.08 -5.78
N LEU A 106 10.82 4.15 -4.99
CA LEU A 106 9.84 5.24 -4.91
C LEU A 106 9.71 6.02 -6.23
N VAL A 107 10.82 6.23 -6.94
CA VAL A 107 10.81 6.86 -8.27
C VAL A 107 10.17 5.93 -9.30
N ASP A 108 10.51 4.64 -9.29
CA ASP A 108 9.96 3.63 -10.20
C ASP A 108 8.44 3.46 -10.00
N ALA A 109 7.93 3.58 -8.75
CA ALA A 109 6.51 3.58 -8.42
C ALA A 109 5.80 4.93 -8.73
N GLY A 110 6.53 5.94 -9.19
CA GLY A 110 5.97 7.26 -9.49
C GLY A 110 5.43 8.01 -8.28
N LEU A 111 5.97 7.72 -7.08
CA LEU A 111 5.60 8.43 -5.84
C LEU A 111 6.39 9.73 -5.66
N ILE A 112 7.61 9.78 -6.17
CA ILE A 112 8.47 10.95 -6.17
C ILE A 112 9.14 11.11 -7.52
N VAL A 113 9.52 12.34 -7.87
CA VAL A 113 10.34 12.62 -9.04
C VAL A 113 11.68 13.16 -8.57
N ARG A 114 12.77 12.66 -9.16
CA ARG A 114 14.11 13.17 -8.91
C ARG A 114 14.41 14.32 -9.83
N ARG A 115 14.83 15.46 -9.27
CA ARG A 115 15.35 16.63 -9.99
C ARG A 115 16.85 16.74 -9.75
N ASP A 116 17.63 16.41 -10.77
CA ASP A 116 19.09 16.44 -10.69
C ASP A 116 19.64 17.83 -11.03
N SER A 117 20.60 18.28 -10.24
CA SER A 117 21.38 19.50 -10.50
C SER A 117 22.55 19.21 -11.44
N PRO A 118 23.12 20.23 -12.08
CA PRO A 118 24.29 20.06 -12.96
C PRO A 118 25.50 19.42 -12.28
N ASN A 119 25.65 19.59 -10.97
CA ASN A 119 26.77 19.04 -10.18
C ASN A 119 26.38 17.81 -9.34
N GLY A 120 25.16 17.27 -9.51
CA GLY A 120 24.66 16.10 -8.80
C GLY A 120 24.35 16.32 -7.31
N LYS A 121 24.54 17.51 -6.76
CA LYS A 121 24.21 17.84 -5.37
C LYS A 121 22.75 18.30 -5.27
N ARG A 122 22.12 18.07 -4.11
CA ARG A 122 20.77 18.56 -3.81
C ARG A 122 20.87 19.88 -3.07
N TYR A 123 20.22 20.93 -3.58
CA TYR A 123 20.19 22.24 -2.97
C TYR A 123 19.06 23.09 -3.55
N ALA A 124 18.67 24.14 -2.84
CA ALA A 124 17.82 25.19 -3.37
C ALA A 124 18.65 26.43 -3.65
N ARG A 125 18.41 27.06 -4.80
CA ARG A 125 18.94 28.36 -5.14
C ARG A 125 17.90 29.41 -4.78
N LYS A 126 18.28 30.36 -3.93
CA LYS A 126 17.46 31.49 -3.56
C LYS A 126 17.70 32.66 -4.50
N GLY A 127 16.64 33.30 -4.94
CA GLY A 127 16.68 34.57 -5.63
C GLY A 127 17.05 35.72 -4.71
N ARG A 128 17.09 36.96 -5.28
CA ARG A 128 17.48 38.15 -4.53
C ARG A 128 16.55 38.54 -3.39
N ALA A 129 15.25 38.20 -3.49
CA ALA A 129 14.26 38.48 -2.45
C ALA A 129 14.09 37.30 -1.45
N GLY A 130 14.95 36.26 -1.55
CA GLY A 130 14.91 35.11 -0.63
C GLY A 130 13.98 33.99 -1.07
N GLU A 131 13.21 34.16 -2.15
CA GLU A 131 12.37 33.14 -2.77
C GLU A 131 13.23 32.01 -3.36
N ILE A 132 12.68 30.80 -3.41
CA ILE A 132 13.32 29.65 -4.04
C ILE A 132 13.12 29.73 -5.56
N GLU A 133 14.17 30.15 -6.29
CA GLU A 133 14.17 30.25 -7.74
C GLU A 133 14.27 28.86 -8.41
N PHE A 134 15.13 27.99 -7.88
CA PHE A 134 15.30 26.60 -8.33
C PHE A 134 15.60 25.69 -7.15
N ALA A 135 15.03 24.49 -7.18
CA ALA A 135 15.36 23.44 -6.23
C ALA A 135 15.68 22.12 -6.95
N PHE A 136 16.72 21.45 -6.46
CA PHE A 136 17.18 20.16 -6.94
C PHE A 136 17.15 19.15 -5.80
N GLY A 137 16.44 18.06 -6.01
CA GLY A 137 16.21 17.08 -4.96
C GLY A 137 15.11 16.09 -5.34
N PHE A 138 14.17 15.86 -4.44
CA PHE A 138 13.02 15.00 -4.65
C PHE A 138 11.74 15.84 -4.66
N ASP A 139 11.04 15.78 -5.78
CA ASP A 139 9.77 16.46 -5.96
C ASP A 139 8.62 15.53 -5.47
N LEU A 140 7.83 16.04 -4.55
CA LEU A 140 6.68 15.36 -3.95
C LEU A 140 5.37 15.64 -4.70
N ALA A 141 5.41 16.42 -5.80
CA ALA A 141 4.24 16.75 -6.60
C ALA A 141 3.41 15.53 -7.06
N PRO A 142 3.99 14.36 -7.39
CA PRO A 142 3.20 13.18 -7.70
C PRO A 142 2.22 12.77 -6.60
N LEU A 143 2.55 13.00 -5.33
CA LEU A 143 1.68 12.68 -4.20
C LEU A 143 0.40 13.53 -4.22
N VAL A 144 0.49 14.75 -4.70
CA VAL A 144 -0.67 15.64 -4.83
C VAL A 144 -1.49 15.30 -6.06
N VAL A 145 -0.83 15.07 -7.20
CA VAL A 145 -1.53 14.78 -8.46
C VAL A 145 -2.31 13.48 -8.40
N ARG A 146 -1.68 12.42 -7.85
CA ARG A 146 -2.23 11.06 -7.75
C ARG A 146 -2.96 10.79 -6.45
N ALA A 147 -3.28 11.81 -5.65
CA ALA A 147 -3.89 11.63 -4.33
C ALA A 147 -5.16 10.80 -4.38
N GLU A 148 -6.08 11.12 -5.29
CA GLU A 148 -7.35 10.40 -5.48
C GLU A 148 -7.15 8.94 -5.87
N GLU A 149 -6.15 8.65 -6.71
CA GLU A 149 -5.75 7.28 -7.05
C GLU A 149 -5.31 6.49 -5.82
N PHE A 150 -4.44 7.09 -4.97
CA PHE A 150 -3.97 6.43 -3.76
C PHE A 150 -5.09 6.20 -2.75
N GLU A 151 -6.00 7.16 -2.60
CA GLU A 151 -7.16 7.05 -1.71
C GLU A 151 -8.14 5.98 -2.20
N ALA A 152 -8.40 5.92 -3.51
CA ALA A 152 -9.24 4.89 -4.11
C ALA A 152 -8.65 3.48 -3.92
N LEU A 153 -7.36 3.29 -4.21
CA LEU A 153 -6.66 2.02 -3.99
C LEU A 153 -6.67 1.61 -2.51
N ALA A 154 -6.45 2.56 -1.60
CA ALA A 154 -6.49 2.29 -0.17
C ALA A 154 -7.90 1.88 0.29
N ALA A 155 -8.95 2.52 -0.21
CA ALA A 155 -10.33 2.18 0.09
C ALA A 155 -10.68 0.77 -0.42
N GLU A 156 -10.25 0.41 -1.63
CA GLU A 156 -10.44 -0.92 -2.20
C GLU A 156 -9.74 -2.00 -1.36
N VAL A 157 -8.46 -1.81 -1.02
CA VAL A 157 -7.70 -2.74 -0.17
C VAL A 157 -8.34 -2.89 1.21
N ALA A 158 -8.82 -1.80 1.81
CA ALA A 158 -9.49 -1.82 3.11
C ALA A 158 -10.84 -2.53 3.04
N ALA A 159 -11.60 -2.34 1.96
CA ALA A 159 -12.88 -3.02 1.74
C ALA A 159 -12.69 -4.54 1.59
N GLU A 160 -11.71 -4.98 0.78
CA GLU A 160 -11.40 -6.40 0.60
C GLU A 160 -10.90 -7.05 1.90
N ALA A 161 -10.04 -6.36 2.67
CA ALA A 161 -9.58 -6.85 3.97
C ALA A 161 -10.73 -6.98 4.99
N ARG A 162 -11.72 -6.06 4.94
CA ARG A 162 -12.92 -6.14 5.77
C ARG A 162 -13.80 -7.31 5.35
N ALA A 163 -14.06 -7.48 4.05
CA ALA A 163 -14.86 -8.58 3.53
C ALA A 163 -14.23 -9.95 3.89
N LEU A 164 -12.91 -10.09 3.71
CA LEU A 164 -12.19 -11.31 4.12
C LEU A 164 -12.33 -11.60 5.62
N ARG A 165 -12.29 -10.55 6.46
CA ARG A 165 -12.49 -10.72 7.91
C ARG A 165 -13.88 -11.27 8.24
N LEU A 166 -14.93 -10.72 7.62
CA LEU A 166 -16.31 -11.16 7.83
C LEU A 166 -16.50 -12.63 7.43
N VAL A 167 -15.93 -13.05 6.29
CA VAL A 167 -15.98 -14.47 5.87
C VAL A 167 -15.28 -15.37 6.89
N ARG A 168 -14.12 -14.97 7.41
CA ARG A 168 -13.41 -15.74 8.46
C ARG A 168 -14.18 -15.80 9.77
N GLU A 169 -14.84 -14.73 10.17
CA GLU A 169 -15.71 -14.69 11.36
C GLU A 169 -16.90 -15.66 11.19
N ARG A 170 -17.57 -15.62 10.02
CA ARG A 170 -18.67 -16.55 9.70
C ARG A 170 -18.20 -18.00 9.78
N ILE A 171 -17.11 -18.38 9.14
CA ILE A 171 -16.52 -19.72 9.23
C ILE A 171 -16.24 -20.10 10.68
N THR A 172 -15.68 -19.19 11.48
CA THR A 172 -15.35 -19.46 12.88
C THR A 172 -16.60 -19.73 13.73
N ILE A 173 -17.67 -18.97 13.51
CA ILE A 173 -18.95 -19.16 14.19
C ILE A 173 -19.57 -20.50 13.78
N CYS A 174 -19.70 -20.76 12.48
CA CYS A 174 -20.26 -22.02 11.97
C CYS A 174 -19.50 -23.24 12.50
N ARG A 175 -18.16 -23.19 12.46
CA ARG A 175 -17.33 -24.28 13.03
C ARG A 175 -17.63 -24.57 14.49
N ARG A 176 -17.74 -23.53 15.31
CA ARG A 176 -18.03 -23.67 16.74
C ARG A 176 -19.42 -24.26 16.95
N ASP A 177 -20.41 -23.78 16.21
CA ASP A 177 -21.80 -24.16 16.39
C ASP A 177 -22.06 -25.60 15.87
N ILE A 178 -21.49 -25.96 14.70
CA ILE A 178 -21.55 -27.34 14.20
C ILE A 178 -20.86 -28.32 15.16
N ALA A 179 -19.68 -27.98 15.69
CA ALA A 179 -18.98 -28.83 16.64
C ALA A 179 -19.80 -29.07 17.91
N LYS A 180 -20.49 -28.03 18.41
CA LYS A 180 -21.42 -28.17 19.55
C LYS A 180 -22.63 -29.06 19.22
N MET A 181 -23.27 -28.80 18.05
CA MET A 181 -24.42 -29.61 17.62
C MET A 181 -24.06 -31.09 17.50
N ILE A 182 -22.91 -31.41 16.91
CA ILE A 182 -22.43 -32.79 16.81
C ILE A 182 -22.23 -33.39 18.20
N ALA A 183 -21.56 -32.65 19.11
CA ALA A 183 -21.33 -33.16 20.47
C ALA A 183 -22.64 -33.43 21.24
N THR A 184 -23.55 -32.45 21.23
CA THR A 184 -24.85 -32.58 21.88
C THR A 184 -25.70 -33.68 21.23
N GLY A 185 -25.72 -33.77 19.90
CA GLY A 185 -26.49 -34.81 19.19
C GLY A 185 -26.02 -36.24 19.51
N ILE A 186 -24.69 -36.41 19.67
CA ILE A 186 -24.12 -37.69 20.13
C ILE A 186 -24.51 -37.99 21.60
N GLU A 187 -24.38 -36.99 22.47
CA GLU A 187 -24.63 -37.14 23.91
C GLU A 187 -26.09 -37.42 24.21
N GLU A 188 -27.02 -36.74 23.54
CA GLU A 188 -28.46 -36.86 23.75
C GLU A 188 -29.11 -37.97 22.89
N GLY A 189 -28.37 -38.62 21.99
CA GLY A 189 -28.86 -39.66 21.09
C GLY A 189 -29.95 -39.19 20.12
N VAL A 190 -29.87 -37.91 19.69
CA VAL A 190 -30.85 -37.30 18.78
C VAL A 190 -30.81 -37.99 17.42
N PRO A 191 -31.95 -38.41 16.82
CA PRO A 191 -31.96 -38.99 15.48
C PRO A 191 -31.48 -38.01 14.42
N THR A 192 -30.58 -38.43 13.52
CA THR A 192 -30.04 -37.60 12.43
C THR A 192 -30.94 -37.55 11.20
N GLN A 193 -31.88 -38.52 11.06
CA GLN A 193 -32.79 -38.64 9.92
C GLN A 193 -34.20 -38.24 10.29
N ALA A 194 -34.61 -37.02 10.00
CA ALA A 194 -36.03 -36.64 10.00
C ALA A 194 -36.61 -36.91 8.60
N GLY A 195 -37.43 -37.96 8.45
CA GLY A 195 -38.08 -38.29 7.19
C GLY A 195 -37.28 -39.17 6.21
N GLY A 196 -36.21 -39.84 6.67
CA GLY A 196 -35.47 -40.83 5.85
C GLY A 196 -34.47 -40.29 4.87
N GLN A 197 -34.19 -39.00 4.87
CA GLN A 197 -33.18 -38.37 4.05
C GLN A 197 -32.11 -37.67 4.94
N GLY A 198 -30.84 -37.82 4.56
CA GLY A 198 -29.71 -37.22 5.27
C GLY A 198 -28.68 -38.25 5.72
N PRO A 199 -27.61 -37.79 6.42
CA PRO A 199 -26.57 -38.65 6.98
C PRO A 199 -27.13 -39.70 7.93
N ALA A 200 -26.58 -40.91 7.89
CA ALA A 200 -27.09 -42.05 8.65
C ALA A 200 -26.95 -41.88 10.17
N ASP A 201 -25.86 -41.26 10.58
CA ASP A 201 -25.54 -41.04 12.00
C ASP A 201 -24.64 -39.79 12.20
N TRP A 202 -24.41 -39.45 13.47
CA TRP A 202 -23.55 -38.34 13.88
C TRP A 202 -22.06 -38.53 13.50
N ALA A 203 -21.61 -39.76 13.30
CA ALA A 203 -20.25 -40.04 12.88
C ALA A 203 -20.06 -39.66 11.42
N GLU A 204 -21.04 -39.90 10.56
CA GLU A 204 -21.05 -39.47 9.17
C GLU A 204 -21.07 -37.93 9.07
N ILE A 205 -21.92 -37.25 9.85
CA ILE A 205 -21.95 -35.78 9.94
C ILE A 205 -20.60 -35.24 10.37
N HIS A 206 -19.94 -35.84 11.35
CA HIS A 206 -18.62 -35.45 11.81
C HIS A 206 -17.55 -35.67 10.74
N GLN A 207 -17.62 -36.74 9.97
CA GLN A 207 -16.70 -36.97 8.83
C GLN A 207 -16.85 -35.92 7.73
N LEU A 208 -18.09 -35.60 7.35
CA LEU A 208 -18.37 -34.53 6.37
C LEU A 208 -17.82 -33.19 6.84
N TYR A 209 -18.12 -32.82 8.10
CA TYR A 209 -17.58 -31.61 8.70
C TYR A 209 -16.02 -31.56 8.66
N ARG A 210 -15.35 -32.65 9.06
CA ARG A 210 -13.89 -32.77 9.00
C ARG A 210 -13.36 -32.62 7.58
N GLY A 211 -14.05 -33.19 6.59
CA GLY A 211 -13.71 -33.06 5.17
C GLY A 211 -13.71 -31.61 4.70
N ILE A 212 -14.71 -30.83 5.15
CA ILE A 212 -14.76 -29.38 4.87
C ILE A 212 -13.59 -28.65 5.54
N MET A 213 -13.33 -28.94 6.81
CA MET A 213 -12.28 -28.27 7.58
C MET A 213 -10.86 -28.46 7.03
N ILE A 214 -10.56 -29.65 6.51
CA ILE A 214 -9.25 -29.96 5.93
C ILE A 214 -8.98 -29.15 4.65
N ARG A 215 -10.03 -28.78 3.92
CA ARG A 215 -9.93 -27.99 2.68
C ARG A 215 -9.62 -26.52 2.91
N ILE A 216 -9.73 -26.00 4.13
CA ILE A 216 -9.46 -24.58 4.44
C ILE A 216 -7.96 -24.32 4.38
N PRO A 217 -7.47 -23.50 3.43
CA PRO A 217 -6.05 -23.18 3.32
C PRO A 217 -5.62 -22.24 4.46
N ARG A 218 -4.34 -22.37 4.90
CA ARG A 218 -3.78 -21.49 5.95
C ARG A 218 -3.71 -20.01 5.52
N ILE A 219 -3.39 -19.78 4.24
CA ILE A 219 -3.38 -18.43 3.64
C ILE A 219 -4.45 -18.46 2.54
N ALA A 220 -5.54 -17.77 2.78
CA ALA A 220 -6.68 -17.78 1.90
C ALA A 220 -7.11 -16.36 1.53
N THR A 221 -7.45 -16.21 0.27
CA THR A 221 -8.20 -15.05 -0.23
C THR A 221 -9.68 -15.19 0.11
N ARG A 222 -10.43 -14.09 0.03
CA ARG A 222 -11.89 -14.10 0.20
C ARG A 222 -12.56 -15.10 -0.74
N GLN A 223 -12.21 -15.04 -2.04
CA GLN A 223 -12.75 -15.94 -3.06
C GLN A 223 -12.53 -17.43 -2.75
N ALA A 224 -11.41 -17.77 -2.10
CA ALA A 224 -11.12 -19.15 -1.72
C ALA A 224 -11.92 -19.61 -0.49
N LEU A 225 -12.34 -18.69 0.39
CA LEU A 225 -13.06 -19.01 1.62
C LEU A 225 -14.59 -18.92 1.49
N GLU A 226 -15.13 -18.09 0.59
CA GLU A 226 -16.57 -17.93 0.39
C GLU A 226 -17.30 -19.27 0.16
N PRO A 227 -16.86 -20.16 -0.76
CA PRO A 227 -17.52 -21.44 -0.97
C PRO A 227 -17.56 -22.31 0.30
N THR A 228 -16.49 -22.28 1.07
CA THR A 228 -16.44 -23.03 2.36
C THR A 228 -17.37 -22.41 3.40
N ALA A 229 -17.48 -21.09 3.44
CA ALA A 229 -18.40 -20.41 4.34
C ALA A 229 -19.86 -20.71 3.99
N ASP A 230 -20.18 -20.81 2.70
CA ASP A 230 -21.52 -21.17 2.20
C ASP A 230 -21.85 -22.64 2.49
N GLU A 231 -20.89 -23.56 2.33
CA GLU A 231 -21.06 -24.99 2.64
C GLU A 231 -21.28 -25.27 4.14
N LEU A 232 -20.75 -24.40 5.03
CA LEU A 232 -20.91 -24.51 6.47
C LEU A 232 -22.20 -23.85 7.03
N SER A 233 -22.87 -23.03 6.22
CA SER A 233 -24.05 -22.26 6.65
C SER A 233 -25.35 -23.01 6.38
#